data_55448659a0c7844652e6cc1696e2f919
#
_entry.id   55448659a0c7844652e6cc1696e2f919
#
_cell.length_a   1.000
_cell.length_b   1.000
_cell.length_c   1.000
_cell.angle_alpha   90.00
_cell.angle_beta   90.00
_cell.angle_gamma   90.00
#
_symmetry.space_group_name_H-M   'P 1'
#
loop_
_entity.id
_entity.type
_entity.pdbx_description
1 polymer ?
#
loop_
_entity_poly.entity_id
_entity_poly.type
_entity_poly.pdbx_seq_one_letter_code
_entity_poly.pdbx_strand_id
1 'polypeptide(L)'
;TFTGHGRKAAVISHGGMMAGNGFYNAWSVMMLNALIGNLSLSGGVFVGGGKFNGVSDGPRYNMNSFAGKVKPSGLSIARSKTAYEASEEYRDKIAGGQSPYPAKAPWYPFVAGQLTELLTSALEGYPYPLKAWISNMSNPFYGVPGLRAVAEEKLKDPRRLPLFIAIDAFMNETTALADYIV
;
A
#
# COMPACT_ATOMS: atom_id res chain seq x y z
N THR A 1 -14.96 -16.64 -29.36
CA THR A 1 -14.75 -15.19 -29.32
C THR A 1 -15.52 -14.58 -28.16
N PHE A 2 -14.96 -13.56 -27.54
CA PHE A 2 -15.58 -12.87 -26.38
C PHE A 2 -16.97 -12.27 -26.70
N THR A 3 -17.23 -11.95 -27.94
CA THR A 3 -18.46 -11.32 -28.38
C THR A 3 -19.62 -12.30 -28.63
N GLY A 4 -19.34 -13.61 -28.81
CA GLY A 4 -20.37 -14.58 -29.20
C GLY A 4 -21.20 -15.17 -28.04
N HIS A 5 -20.85 -14.90 -26.79
CA HIS A 5 -21.45 -15.54 -25.62
C HIS A 5 -21.86 -14.57 -24.50
N GLY A 6 -22.26 -13.36 -24.87
CA GLY A 6 -22.55 -12.32 -23.92
C GLY A 6 -21.30 -11.62 -23.38
N ARG A 7 -21.50 -10.67 -22.48
CA ARG A 7 -20.42 -9.92 -21.86
C ARG A 7 -19.71 -10.77 -20.83
N LYS A 8 -18.48 -11.14 -21.12
CA LYS A 8 -17.63 -11.88 -20.18
C LYS A 8 -16.71 -10.92 -19.45
N ALA A 9 -16.46 -11.21 -18.20
CA ALA A 9 -15.56 -10.43 -17.37
C ALA A 9 -14.31 -11.26 -17.06
N ALA A 10 -13.15 -10.60 -17.08
CA ALA A 10 -11.94 -11.13 -16.51
C ALA A 10 -11.71 -10.46 -15.16
N VAL A 11 -11.40 -11.25 -14.15
CA VAL A 11 -11.11 -10.75 -12.80
C VAL A 11 -9.78 -11.32 -12.31
N ILE A 12 -9.09 -10.56 -11.48
CA ILE A 12 -7.91 -11.02 -10.79
C ILE A 12 -8.24 -11.16 -9.30
N SER A 13 -7.82 -12.27 -8.70
CA SER A 13 -7.98 -12.46 -7.27
C SER A 13 -7.01 -11.58 -6.48
N HIS A 14 -7.34 -11.36 -5.22
CA HIS A 14 -6.48 -10.62 -4.28
C HIS A 14 -5.06 -11.21 -4.24
N GLY A 15 -4.92 -12.54 -4.20
CA GLY A 15 -3.62 -13.20 -4.24
C GLY A 15 -2.79 -12.89 -5.48
N GLY A 16 -3.41 -12.75 -6.64
CA GLY A 16 -2.70 -12.37 -7.88
C GLY A 16 -2.20 -10.92 -7.88
N MET A 17 -2.74 -10.07 -7.00
CA MET A 17 -2.34 -8.67 -6.85
C MET A 17 -1.28 -8.48 -5.75
N MET A 18 -1.01 -9.46 -4.92
CA MET A 18 -0.08 -9.35 -3.79
C MET A 18 1.38 -9.59 -4.17
N ALA A 19 1.66 -9.98 -5.40
CA ALA A 19 3.03 -10.13 -5.89
C ALA A 19 3.68 -8.77 -6.20
N GLY A 20 5.01 -8.74 -6.35
CA GLY A 20 5.76 -7.52 -6.70
C GLY A 20 5.24 -6.81 -7.96
N ASN A 21 4.73 -7.57 -8.94
CA ASN A 21 4.11 -7.04 -10.15
C ASN A 21 2.57 -6.95 -10.06
N GLY A 22 2.00 -7.03 -8.86
CA GLY A 22 0.55 -7.11 -8.65
C GLY A 22 -0.22 -5.96 -9.27
N PHE A 23 0.32 -4.75 -9.25
CA PHE A 23 -0.27 -3.59 -9.91
C PHE A 23 -0.41 -3.81 -11.43
N TYR A 24 0.64 -4.22 -12.10
CA TYR A 24 0.62 -4.47 -13.54
C TYR A 24 -0.23 -5.68 -13.92
N ASN A 25 -0.27 -6.71 -13.06
CA ASN A 25 -1.17 -7.84 -13.24
C ASN A 25 -2.64 -7.39 -13.21
N ALA A 26 -3.01 -6.61 -12.20
CA ALA A 26 -4.36 -6.04 -12.08
C ALA A 26 -4.69 -5.12 -13.25
N TRP A 27 -3.76 -4.25 -13.63
CA TRP A 27 -3.90 -3.35 -14.77
C TRP A 27 -4.16 -4.11 -16.06
N SER A 28 -3.36 -5.15 -16.35
CA SER A 28 -3.50 -5.95 -17.56
C SER A 28 -4.87 -6.63 -17.65
N VAL A 29 -5.36 -7.19 -16.53
CA VAL A 29 -6.69 -7.79 -16.47
C VAL A 29 -7.79 -6.75 -16.65
N MET A 30 -7.66 -5.56 -16.07
CA MET A 30 -8.60 -4.47 -16.25
C MET A 30 -8.59 -3.95 -17.69
N MET A 31 -7.44 -3.92 -18.35
CA MET A 31 -7.35 -3.54 -19.77
C MET A 31 -8.09 -4.52 -20.68
N LEU A 32 -8.07 -5.82 -20.39
CA LEU A 32 -8.90 -6.79 -21.11
C LEU A 32 -10.38 -6.44 -21.02
N ASN A 33 -10.86 -6.08 -19.83
CA ASN A 33 -12.24 -5.65 -19.64
C ASN A 33 -12.57 -4.34 -20.36
N ALA A 34 -11.63 -3.40 -20.38
CA ALA A 34 -11.77 -2.12 -21.09
C ALA A 34 -11.90 -2.33 -22.59
N LEU A 35 -11.04 -3.18 -23.19
CA LEU A 35 -11.02 -3.46 -24.62
C LEU A 35 -12.32 -4.09 -25.13
N ILE A 36 -13.01 -4.86 -24.31
CA ILE A 36 -14.32 -5.45 -24.66
C ILE A 36 -15.50 -4.58 -24.21
N GLY A 37 -15.25 -3.38 -23.69
CA GLY A 37 -16.29 -2.47 -23.23
C GLY A 37 -17.09 -2.99 -22.05
N ASN A 38 -16.45 -3.67 -21.10
CA ASN A 38 -17.12 -4.41 -20.02
C ASN A 38 -17.05 -3.73 -18.66
N LEU A 39 -16.48 -2.53 -18.59
CA LEU A 39 -16.32 -1.80 -17.33
C LEU A 39 -17.60 -1.06 -16.94
N SER A 40 -18.03 -1.25 -15.70
CA SER A 40 -19.19 -0.58 -15.08
C SER A 40 -20.49 -0.71 -15.84
N LEU A 41 -20.68 -1.79 -16.57
CA LEU A 41 -21.90 -2.12 -17.29
C LEU A 41 -22.64 -3.28 -16.63
N SER A 42 -23.96 -3.34 -16.81
CA SER A 42 -24.77 -4.46 -16.31
C SER A 42 -24.27 -5.78 -16.90
N GLY A 43 -23.96 -6.76 -16.03
CA GLY A 43 -23.36 -8.04 -16.39
C GLY A 43 -21.85 -8.00 -16.67
N GLY A 44 -21.21 -6.84 -16.52
CA GLY A 44 -19.77 -6.65 -16.65
C GLY A 44 -19.04 -6.56 -15.32
N VAL A 45 -17.81 -6.03 -15.35
CA VAL A 45 -17.01 -5.77 -14.15
C VAL A 45 -17.37 -4.42 -13.56
N PHE A 46 -17.75 -4.41 -12.30
CA PHE A 46 -17.94 -3.17 -11.57
C PHE A 46 -16.58 -2.53 -11.20
N VAL A 47 -16.34 -1.32 -11.68
CA VAL A 47 -15.14 -0.55 -11.35
C VAL A 47 -15.42 0.29 -10.12
N GLY A 48 -14.93 -0.16 -9.01
CA GLY A 48 -15.11 0.48 -7.72
C GLY A 48 -15.42 -0.57 -6.65
N GLY A 49 -14.79 -0.42 -5.49
CA GLY A 49 -15.09 -1.27 -4.34
C GLY A 49 -16.49 -0.99 -3.79
N GLY A 50 -17.16 -1.98 -3.28
CA GLY A 50 -18.32 -1.79 -2.43
C GLY A 50 -17.92 -0.85 -1.27
N LYS A 51 -18.73 0.17 -1.00
CA LYS A 51 -18.56 0.92 0.24
C LYS A 51 -18.98 -0.02 1.36
N PHE A 52 -18.07 -0.36 2.22
CA PHE A 52 -18.42 -0.84 3.53
C PHE A 52 -19.12 0.33 4.23
N ASN A 53 -20.41 0.27 4.35
CA ASN A 53 -21.16 1.15 5.25
C ASN A 53 -20.88 0.71 6.68
N GLY A 54 -19.62 0.67 7.04
CA GLY A 54 -19.21 0.40 8.38
C GLY A 54 -19.25 1.67 9.17
N VAL A 55 -19.99 1.67 10.24
CA VAL A 55 -19.75 2.49 11.43
C VAL A 55 -19.86 4.00 11.26
N SER A 56 -20.39 4.51 10.14
CA SER A 56 -20.51 5.96 9.95
C SER A 56 -21.52 6.63 10.89
N ASP A 57 -22.52 5.91 11.37
CA ASP A 57 -23.66 6.50 12.09
C ASP A 57 -24.03 5.78 13.40
N GLY A 58 -23.11 5.01 13.97
CA GLY A 58 -23.33 4.40 15.27
C GLY A 58 -23.17 5.39 16.43
N PRO A 59 -24.00 5.30 17.47
CA PRO A 59 -23.96 6.23 18.59
C PRO A 59 -22.68 6.15 19.42
N ARG A 60 -21.79 5.20 19.16
CA ARG A 60 -20.62 4.92 20.01
C ARG A 60 -19.28 5.31 19.41
N TYR A 61 -19.07 5.17 18.12
CA TYR A 61 -17.74 5.35 17.52
C TYR A 61 -17.82 5.95 16.13
N ASN A 62 -17.82 7.25 16.04
CA ASN A 62 -17.58 7.89 14.74
C ASN A 62 -16.06 8.08 14.56
N MET A 63 -15.41 7.14 13.87
CA MET A 63 -13.98 7.22 13.57
C MET A 63 -13.64 8.37 12.60
N ASN A 64 -14.63 8.98 11.98
CA ASN A 64 -14.41 10.11 11.09
C ASN A 64 -14.37 11.45 11.83
N SER A 65 -15.03 11.52 12.99
CA SER A 65 -15.03 12.75 13.80
C SER A 65 -15.11 12.40 15.28
N PHE A 66 -14.09 12.73 16.03
CA PHE A 66 -14.08 12.69 17.49
C PHE A 66 -13.22 13.82 18.04
N ALA A 67 -13.47 14.23 19.27
CA ALA A 67 -12.69 15.29 19.91
C ALA A 67 -11.21 14.87 20.02
N GLY A 68 -10.31 15.74 19.58
CA GLY A 68 -8.88 15.47 19.59
C GLY A 68 -8.36 14.65 18.41
N LYS A 69 -9.19 14.32 17.40
CA LYS A 69 -8.72 13.65 16.20
C LYS A 69 -7.65 14.48 15.47
N VAL A 70 -6.47 13.91 15.38
CA VAL A 70 -5.38 14.51 14.60
C VAL A 70 -5.61 14.22 13.11
N LYS A 71 -5.53 15.25 12.29
CA LYS A 71 -5.56 15.08 10.83
C LYS A 71 -4.17 14.61 10.36
N PRO A 72 -4.09 13.56 9.56
CA PRO A 72 -2.82 13.20 8.92
C PRO A 72 -2.28 14.38 8.12
N SER A 73 -0.99 14.62 8.24
CA SER A 73 -0.28 15.65 7.47
C SER A 73 0.97 15.03 6.84
N GLY A 74 1.48 15.67 5.77
CA GLY A 74 2.66 15.22 5.07
C GLY A 74 2.41 14.13 4.01
N LEU A 75 3.48 13.52 3.57
CA LEU A 75 3.48 12.51 2.51
C LEU A 75 3.20 11.11 3.07
N SER A 76 2.53 10.29 2.28
CA SER A 76 2.38 8.87 2.62
C SER A 76 3.73 8.17 2.62
N ILE A 77 4.03 7.40 3.67
CA ILE A 77 5.24 6.58 3.75
C ILE A 77 5.32 5.57 2.59
N ALA A 78 4.18 5.13 2.06
CA ALA A 78 4.11 4.25 0.89
C ALA A 78 4.36 4.99 -0.43
N ARG A 79 4.59 6.30 -0.41
CA ARG A 79 4.77 7.14 -1.60
C ARG A 79 3.60 7.02 -2.59
N SER A 80 2.41 6.73 -2.07
CA SER A 80 1.18 6.53 -2.83
C SER A 80 0.31 7.78 -2.82
N LYS A 81 -0.49 7.96 -3.86
CA LYS A 81 -1.42 9.11 -4.05
C LYS A 81 -0.73 10.48 -4.02
N THR A 82 0.56 10.51 -4.23
CA THR A 82 1.35 11.74 -4.21
C THR A 82 2.40 11.67 -5.30
N ALA A 83 2.57 12.73 -6.04
CA ALA A 83 3.60 12.85 -7.05
C ALA A 83 4.97 13.07 -6.41
N TYR A 84 6.03 12.60 -7.07
CA TYR A 84 7.41 12.76 -6.61
C TYR A 84 7.81 14.24 -6.43
N GLU A 85 7.28 15.10 -7.28
CA GLU A 85 7.52 16.55 -7.28
C GLU A 85 7.08 17.24 -5.98
N ALA A 86 6.21 16.61 -5.20
CA ALA A 86 5.81 17.10 -3.88
C ALA A 86 6.78 16.71 -2.76
N SER A 87 7.80 15.90 -3.04
CA SER A 87 8.76 15.41 -2.05
C SER A 87 9.81 16.46 -1.65
N GLU A 88 10.41 16.26 -0.48
CA GLU A 88 11.56 17.06 -0.05
C GLU A 88 12.76 16.77 -0.94
N GLU A 89 13.00 15.50 -1.27
CA GLU A 89 14.09 15.11 -2.17
C GLU A 89 14.07 15.89 -3.49
N TYR A 90 12.89 16.02 -4.11
CA TYR A 90 12.76 16.79 -5.34
C TYR A 90 13.15 18.26 -5.15
N ARG A 91 12.64 18.89 -4.10
CA ARG A 91 12.91 20.28 -3.79
C ARG A 91 14.39 20.52 -3.48
N ASP A 92 15.00 19.62 -2.70
CA ASP A 92 16.40 19.74 -2.32
C ASP A 92 17.34 19.59 -3.53
N LYS A 93 17.05 18.64 -4.42
CA LYS A 93 17.82 18.50 -5.66
C LYS A 93 17.72 19.74 -6.55
N ILE A 94 16.53 20.30 -6.72
CA ILE A 94 16.33 21.54 -7.48
C ILE A 94 17.10 22.71 -6.81
N ALA A 95 16.95 22.87 -5.50
CA ALA A 95 17.65 23.94 -4.76
C ALA A 95 19.17 23.79 -4.84
N GLY A 96 19.66 22.56 -4.89
CA GLY A 96 21.09 22.25 -5.07
C GLY A 96 21.59 22.31 -6.52
N GLY A 97 20.73 22.69 -7.48
CA GLY A 97 21.08 22.74 -8.91
C GLY A 97 21.32 21.38 -9.56
N GLN A 98 20.80 20.31 -8.95
CA GLN A 98 20.92 18.95 -9.45
C GLN A 98 19.69 18.56 -10.30
N SER A 99 19.87 17.56 -11.18
CA SER A 99 18.71 16.93 -11.82
C SER A 99 17.82 16.26 -10.76
N PRO A 100 16.51 16.57 -10.72
CA PRO A 100 15.62 15.95 -9.74
C PRO A 100 15.42 14.45 -10.00
N TYR A 101 15.64 13.98 -11.23
CA TYR A 101 15.45 12.60 -11.62
C TYR A 101 16.78 11.85 -11.85
N PRO A 102 16.78 10.51 -11.57
CA PRO A 102 15.69 9.72 -11.02
C PRO A 102 15.49 9.97 -9.52
N ALA A 103 14.28 9.67 -9.01
CA ALA A 103 14.02 9.60 -7.58
C ALA A 103 14.81 8.44 -6.95
N LYS A 104 15.13 8.54 -5.66
CA LYS A 104 15.85 7.49 -4.90
C LYS A 104 15.09 6.16 -4.89
N ALA A 105 13.77 6.20 -4.88
CA ALA A 105 12.91 5.03 -4.98
C ALA A 105 11.60 5.38 -5.71
N PRO A 106 10.85 4.38 -6.22
CA PRO A 106 9.64 4.62 -7.00
C PRO A 106 8.54 5.36 -6.23
N TRP A 107 7.76 6.19 -6.93
CA TRP A 107 6.57 6.87 -6.45
C TRP A 107 5.33 6.38 -7.19
N TYR A 108 4.18 6.36 -6.49
CA TYR A 108 2.95 5.74 -6.98
C TYR A 108 1.77 6.71 -6.89
N PRO A 109 1.73 7.76 -7.73
CA PRO A 109 0.71 8.81 -7.60
C PRO A 109 -0.71 8.30 -7.80
N PHE A 110 -0.90 7.23 -8.56
CA PHE A 110 -2.21 6.68 -8.91
C PHE A 110 -2.61 5.45 -8.09
N VAL A 111 -1.78 5.00 -7.16
CA VAL A 111 -1.98 3.76 -6.40
C VAL A 111 -2.26 4.06 -4.94
N ALA A 112 -3.15 3.30 -4.33
CA ALA A 112 -3.51 3.48 -2.92
C ALA A 112 -2.42 3.02 -1.93
N GLY A 113 -1.49 2.20 -2.36
CA GLY A 113 -0.34 1.76 -1.57
C GLY A 113 0.42 0.64 -2.26
N GLN A 114 1.72 0.57 -2.02
CA GLN A 114 2.60 -0.51 -2.47
C GLN A 114 3.27 -1.14 -1.26
N LEU A 115 2.73 -2.27 -0.81
CA LEU A 115 3.21 -2.95 0.40
C LEU A 115 4.62 -3.53 0.21
N THR A 116 4.96 -3.94 -1.01
CA THR A 116 6.27 -4.52 -1.34
C THR A 116 7.42 -3.54 -1.14
N GLU A 117 7.19 -2.26 -1.41
CA GLU A 117 8.19 -1.19 -1.31
C GLU A 117 8.15 -0.43 0.03
N LEU A 118 7.03 -0.56 0.76
CA LEU A 118 6.79 0.24 1.95
C LEU A 118 7.81 -0.05 3.03
N LEU A 119 7.94 -1.32 3.42
CA LEU A 119 8.76 -1.69 4.57
C LEU A 119 10.25 -1.50 4.30
N THR A 120 10.72 -1.92 3.12
CA THR A 120 12.13 -1.76 2.74
C THR A 120 12.56 -0.30 2.74
N SER A 121 11.79 0.57 2.10
CA SER A 121 12.09 2.00 2.04
C SER A 121 11.99 2.67 3.41
N ALA A 122 10.97 2.33 4.18
CA ALA A 122 10.77 2.88 5.51
C ALA A 122 11.92 2.57 6.46
N LEU A 123 12.44 1.34 6.41
CA LEU A 123 13.61 0.92 7.18
C LEU A 123 14.92 1.56 6.70
N GLU A 124 14.96 2.07 5.47
CA GLU A 124 16.04 2.92 4.95
C GLU A 124 15.82 4.42 5.25
N GLY A 125 14.74 4.76 5.95
CA GLY A 125 14.40 6.15 6.28
C GLY A 125 13.87 6.96 5.09
N TYR A 126 13.30 6.30 4.07
CA TYR A 126 12.78 6.96 2.87
C TYR A 126 11.27 6.76 2.71
N PRO A 127 10.49 7.79 2.40
CA PRO A 127 10.87 9.22 2.23
C PRO A 127 11.20 9.92 3.55
N TYR A 128 10.96 9.29 4.67
CA TYR A 128 11.32 9.72 6.02
C TYR A 128 11.42 8.51 6.97
N PRO A 129 12.14 8.61 8.10
CA PRO A 129 12.25 7.50 9.05
C PRO A 129 10.94 7.27 9.81
N LEU A 130 10.56 6.00 9.99
CA LEU A 130 9.46 5.63 10.85
C LEU A 130 9.83 5.74 12.34
N LYS A 131 8.86 6.17 13.16
CA LYS A 131 8.95 6.14 14.62
C LYS A 131 8.22 4.96 15.23
N ALA A 132 7.15 4.52 14.59
CA ALA A 132 6.38 3.34 14.98
C ALA A 132 5.72 2.69 13.77
N TRP A 133 5.57 1.39 13.82
CA TRP A 133 4.79 0.61 12.88
C TRP A 133 3.76 -0.21 13.63
N ILE A 134 2.50 -0.12 13.21
CA ILE A 134 1.41 -0.98 13.65
C ILE A 134 1.02 -1.86 12.47
N SER A 135 1.27 -3.16 12.58
CA SER A 135 0.85 -4.15 11.59
C SER A 135 -0.44 -4.79 12.06
N ASN A 136 -1.47 -4.72 11.22
CA ASN A 136 -2.76 -5.31 11.54
C ASN A 136 -3.09 -6.41 10.52
N MET A 137 -3.24 -7.66 10.99
CA MET A 137 -3.60 -8.84 10.20
C MET A 137 -2.76 -8.96 8.91
N SER A 138 -1.43 -8.84 9.05
CA SER A 138 -0.53 -8.76 7.91
C SER A 138 0.76 -9.55 8.15
N ASN A 139 1.11 -10.42 7.20
CA ASN A 139 2.36 -11.17 7.21
C ASN A 139 3.20 -10.89 5.95
N PRO A 140 3.80 -9.70 5.82
CA PRO A 140 4.59 -9.34 4.65
C PRO A 140 5.83 -10.20 4.47
N PHE A 141 6.42 -10.74 5.51
CA PHE A 141 7.60 -11.61 5.39
C PHE A 141 7.30 -12.96 4.73
N TYR A 142 6.05 -13.40 4.80
CA TYR A 142 5.58 -14.54 4.04
C TYR A 142 5.09 -14.13 2.65
N GLY A 143 4.30 -13.04 2.59
CA GLY A 143 3.58 -12.65 1.38
C GLY A 143 4.41 -11.93 0.33
N VAL A 144 5.57 -11.34 0.69
CA VAL A 144 6.42 -10.58 -0.23
C VAL A 144 7.72 -11.34 -0.49
N PRO A 145 7.92 -11.88 -1.70
CA PRO A 145 9.11 -12.65 -2.03
C PRO A 145 10.40 -11.86 -1.75
N GLY A 146 11.33 -12.48 -1.04
CA GLY A 146 12.64 -11.92 -0.73
C GLY A 146 12.66 -10.84 0.36
N LEU A 147 11.51 -10.36 0.85
CA LEU A 147 11.45 -9.28 1.83
C LEU A 147 12.19 -9.64 3.12
N ARG A 148 12.05 -10.87 3.60
CA ARG A 148 12.70 -11.33 4.81
C ARG A 148 14.23 -11.17 4.74
N ALA A 149 14.83 -11.56 3.62
CA ALA A 149 16.27 -11.49 3.43
C ALA A 149 16.83 -10.06 3.47
N VAL A 150 16.05 -9.07 3.03
CA VAL A 150 16.51 -7.68 2.95
C VAL A 150 16.05 -6.79 4.11
N ALA A 151 15.04 -7.20 4.86
CA ALA A 151 14.40 -6.36 5.87
C ALA A 151 14.49 -6.89 7.31
N GLU A 152 14.68 -8.20 7.53
CA GLU A 152 14.60 -8.80 8.87
C GLU A 152 15.59 -8.17 9.86
N GLU A 153 16.86 -8.08 9.50
CA GLU A 153 17.89 -7.51 10.39
C GLU A 153 17.69 -5.99 10.61
N LYS A 154 17.16 -5.31 9.60
CA LYS A 154 16.85 -3.88 9.72
C LYS A 154 15.65 -3.62 10.62
N LEU A 155 14.67 -4.51 10.59
CA LEU A 155 13.48 -4.43 11.44
C LEU A 155 13.83 -4.64 12.93
N LYS A 156 14.83 -5.47 13.21
CA LYS A 156 15.33 -5.70 14.57
C LYS A 156 16.19 -4.55 15.13
N ASP A 157 16.61 -3.60 14.28
CA ASP A 157 17.41 -2.45 14.70
C ASP A 157 16.51 -1.32 15.22
N PRO A 158 16.47 -1.04 16.54
CA PRO A 158 15.59 -0.01 17.11
C PRO A 158 15.95 1.41 16.66
N ARG A 159 17.12 1.62 16.07
CA ARG A 159 17.49 2.93 15.48
C ARG A 159 16.75 3.17 14.16
N ARG A 160 16.35 2.10 13.47
CA ARG A 160 15.60 2.17 12.20
C ARG A 160 14.10 2.17 12.43
N LEU A 161 13.64 1.34 13.36
CA LEU A 161 12.23 1.25 13.77
C LEU A 161 12.15 1.12 15.30
N PRO A 162 11.95 2.24 16.01
CA PRO A 162 11.94 2.24 17.47
C PRO A 162 10.80 1.46 18.12
N LEU A 163 9.69 1.26 17.41
CA LEU A 163 8.51 0.55 17.94
C LEU A 163 7.78 -0.22 16.86
N PHE A 164 7.63 -1.52 17.06
CA PHE A 164 6.80 -2.37 16.21
C PHE A 164 5.70 -3.06 17.04
N ILE A 165 4.43 -2.79 16.71
CA ILE A 165 3.25 -3.42 17.32
C ILE A 165 2.56 -4.27 16.27
N ALA A 166 2.30 -5.53 16.58
CA ALA A 166 1.50 -6.42 15.76
C ALA A 166 0.14 -6.67 16.39
N ILE A 167 -0.91 -6.59 15.57
CA ILE A 167 -2.29 -6.95 15.93
C ILE A 167 -2.68 -8.09 15.00
N ASP A 168 -2.73 -9.31 15.51
CA ASP A 168 -3.01 -10.48 14.67
C ASP A 168 -3.62 -11.61 15.51
N ALA A 169 -4.47 -12.43 14.85
CA ALA A 169 -5.08 -13.59 15.47
C ALA A 169 -4.09 -14.75 15.69
N PHE A 170 -2.99 -14.77 14.95
CA PHE A 170 -1.98 -15.83 15.01
C PHE A 170 -0.56 -15.26 14.99
N MET A 171 0.34 -15.95 15.66
CA MET A 171 1.75 -15.69 15.52
C MET A 171 2.23 -16.14 14.12
N ASN A 172 2.96 -15.27 13.44
CA ASN A 172 3.51 -15.51 12.11
C ASN A 172 4.94 -14.94 12.02
N GLU A 173 5.60 -15.11 10.87
CA GLU A 173 6.98 -14.71 10.66
C GLU A 173 7.23 -13.20 10.87
N THR A 174 6.22 -12.39 10.61
CA THR A 174 6.30 -10.94 10.81
C THR A 174 5.99 -10.56 12.25
N THR A 175 4.90 -11.09 12.81
CA THR A 175 4.49 -10.78 14.19
C THR A 175 5.50 -11.26 15.24
N ALA A 176 6.25 -12.32 14.95
CA ALA A 176 7.31 -12.82 15.81
C ALA A 176 8.47 -11.82 16.01
N LEU A 177 8.55 -10.77 15.22
CA LEU A 177 9.56 -9.72 15.34
C LEU A 177 9.01 -8.44 15.99
N ALA A 178 7.75 -8.43 16.41
CA ALA A 178 7.14 -7.28 17.04
C ALA A 178 7.59 -7.12 18.50
N ASP A 179 7.70 -5.88 18.95
CA ASP A 179 7.94 -5.55 20.36
C ASP A 179 6.71 -5.88 21.22
N TYR A 180 5.51 -5.71 20.64
CA TYR A 180 4.23 -6.04 21.27
C TYR A 180 3.31 -6.74 20.30
N ILE A 181 2.63 -7.78 20.78
CA ILE A 181 1.59 -8.51 20.05
C ILE A 181 0.27 -8.37 20.82
N VAL A 182 -0.79 -7.96 20.11
CA VAL A 182 -2.14 -7.73 20.63
C VAL A 182 -3.13 -8.62 19.93
#